data_22e9f6087d930ae8319b74e4c052d3e4
#
_entry.id   22e9f6087d930ae8319b74e4c052d3e4
#
_cell.length_a   1.000
_cell.length_b   1.000
_cell.length_c   1.000
_cell.angle_alpha   90.00
_cell.angle_beta   90.00
_cell.angle_gamma   90.00
#
_symmetry.space_group_name_H-M   'P 1'
#
loop_
_entity.id
_entity.type
_entity.pdbx_description
1 polymer ?
#
loop_
_entity_poly.entity_id
_entity_poly.type
_entity_poly.pdbx_seq_one_letter_code
_entity_poly.pdbx_strand_id
1 'polypeptide(L)'
;MSRVLLTVCGGVAAFKGVLLLRELQRAGHEVQVVLTKSALRFVGEPTWHALLQRAPHVDGWALDGTRGGELHIELAAWADAHVVYPATYQFVGAAAAGLADTLALLTFASVSAPRLVCPAMHHAMDAQDLHRRSRTALQDAGVAVLEPVVGPLASGEVGAGRLPEPADALAAIETLLAPSDLAGRTVVVSAGPTREHVDAVRFLSNPSTGRMGYAVARAAARRGADVVLVSGPAGLAAPAGVELVSVRSAEQMADAVHAAAEGADVVVMAAAVGDYRPGQVHDGKLAKSDAPLVLELERTRDILAELAAKPARPLLVGFAMETGDLVAKAQAKRARKGCELLVANDLTVEGAGFGTDTNVVALVTEQQVEELPRMSKLAVADAIWDRVAGLLGAR
;
A
#
# COMPACT_ATOMS: atom_id res chain seq x y z
N MET A 1 -3.84 -8.30 -10.93
CA MET A 1 -3.12 -9.59 -10.98
C MET A 1 -1.93 -9.40 -11.90
N SER A 2 -0.70 -9.54 -11.39
CA SER A 2 0.55 -9.32 -12.13
C SER A 2 1.41 -10.56 -12.07
N ARG A 3 2.33 -10.70 -13.03
CA ARG A 3 3.26 -11.83 -13.17
C ARG A 3 4.61 -11.45 -12.56
N VAL A 4 4.95 -12.09 -11.44
CA VAL A 4 6.18 -11.82 -10.70
C VAL A 4 7.18 -12.95 -10.89
N LEU A 5 8.36 -12.62 -11.42
CA LEU A 5 9.49 -13.54 -11.48
C LEU A 5 10.32 -13.38 -10.20
N LEU A 6 10.38 -14.43 -9.39
CA LEU A 6 11.12 -14.45 -8.13
C LEU A 6 12.43 -15.25 -8.29
N THR A 7 13.56 -14.58 -8.23
CA THR A 7 14.88 -15.23 -8.15
C THR A 7 15.31 -15.36 -6.68
N VAL A 8 15.73 -16.56 -6.28
CA VAL A 8 16.19 -16.87 -4.93
C VAL A 8 17.65 -17.29 -4.95
N CYS A 9 18.51 -16.51 -4.29
CA CYS A 9 19.91 -16.84 -4.14
C CYS A 9 20.19 -17.67 -2.88
N GLY A 10 21.30 -18.44 -2.90
CA GLY A 10 21.68 -19.34 -1.82
C GLY A 10 22.26 -18.62 -0.62
N GLY A 11 21.57 -18.66 0.48
CA GLY A 11 21.94 -18.14 1.79
C GLY A 11 20.95 -18.58 2.84
N VAL A 12 21.26 -18.39 4.14
CA VAL A 12 20.36 -18.76 5.24
C VAL A 12 18.98 -18.14 5.05
N ALA A 13 18.90 -16.92 4.54
CA ALA A 13 17.64 -16.22 4.30
C ALA A 13 16.79 -16.78 3.13
N ALA A 14 17.24 -17.80 2.39
CA ALA A 14 16.49 -18.37 1.26
C ALA A 14 15.11 -18.91 1.66
N PHE A 15 14.91 -19.36 2.93
CA PHE A 15 13.60 -19.78 3.43
C PHE A 15 12.56 -18.65 3.39
N LYS A 16 12.99 -17.38 3.53
CA LYS A 16 12.09 -16.23 3.40
C LYS A 16 11.56 -16.06 1.96
N GLY A 17 12.29 -16.55 0.96
CA GLY A 17 11.80 -16.61 -0.42
C GLY A 17 10.53 -17.46 -0.55
N VAL A 18 10.44 -18.56 0.22
CA VAL A 18 9.23 -19.39 0.31
C VAL A 18 8.07 -18.61 0.95
N LEU A 19 8.36 -17.84 1.99
CA LEU A 19 7.34 -17.01 2.65
C LEU A 19 6.85 -15.90 1.71
N LEU A 20 7.77 -15.23 1.00
CA LEU A 20 7.40 -14.21 0.01
C LEU A 20 6.58 -14.80 -1.13
N LEU A 21 6.93 -15.99 -1.66
CA LEU A 21 6.10 -16.68 -2.66
C LEU A 21 4.65 -16.81 -2.19
N ARG A 22 4.44 -17.23 -0.94
CA ARG A 22 3.10 -17.37 -0.38
C ARG A 22 2.36 -16.05 -0.23
N GLU A 23 3.05 -14.99 0.18
CA GLU A 23 2.44 -13.66 0.27
C GLU A 23 2.04 -13.13 -1.12
N LEU A 24 2.88 -13.31 -2.14
CA LEU A 24 2.58 -12.93 -3.52
C LEU A 24 1.35 -13.70 -4.06
N GLN A 25 1.28 -15.01 -3.82
CA GLN A 25 0.12 -15.82 -4.21
C GLN A 25 -1.17 -15.39 -3.49
N ARG A 26 -1.09 -15.07 -2.19
CA ARG A 26 -2.24 -14.55 -1.42
C ARG A 26 -2.70 -13.17 -1.91
N ALA A 27 -1.77 -12.36 -2.39
CA ALA A 27 -2.06 -11.06 -3.02
C ALA A 27 -2.63 -11.20 -4.44
N GLY A 28 -2.74 -12.43 -4.97
CA GLY A 28 -3.32 -12.73 -6.29
C GLY A 28 -2.34 -12.58 -7.45
N HIS A 29 -1.02 -12.55 -7.20
CA HIS A 29 -0.01 -12.55 -8.25
C HIS A 29 0.27 -13.96 -8.76
N GLU A 30 0.55 -14.08 -10.06
CA GLU A 30 1.13 -15.29 -10.63
C GLU A 30 2.66 -15.23 -10.44
N VAL A 31 3.26 -16.34 -9.96
CA VAL A 31 4.69 -16.34 -9.63
C VAL A 31 5.41 -17.47 -10.36
N GLN A 32 6.53 -17.14 -11.00
CA GLN A 32 7.55 -18.10 -11.41
C GLN A 32 8.79 -17.92 -10.56
N VAL A 33 9.52 -19.04 -10.32
CA VAL A 33 10.69 -19.01 -9.44
C VAL A 33 11.91 -19.51 -10.16
N VAL A 34 13.01 -18.74 -10.08
CA VAL A 34 14.36 -19.11 -10.50
C VAL A 34 15.21 -19.34 -9.27
N LEU A 35 15.81 -20.49 -9.12
CA LEU A 35 16.68 -20.85 -8.00
C LEU A 35 18.13 -20.92 -8.46
N THR A 36 19.03 -20.24 -7.76
CA THR A 36 20.45 -20.52 -7.95
C THR A 36 20.78 -21.92 -7.43
N LYS A 37 21.82 -22.57 -7.97
CA LYS A 37 22.27 -23.90 -7.50
C LYS A 37 22.53 -23.94 -6.00
N SER A 38 23.05 -22.84 -5.45
CA SER A 38 23.30 -22.72 -4.01
C SER A 38 22.01 -22.57 -3.20
N ALA A 39 20.93 -22.05 -3.76
CA ALA A 39 19.65 -21.92 -3.05
C ALA A 39 19.07 -23.29 -2.66
N LEU A 40 19.26 -24.29 -3.51
CA LEU A 40 18.79 -25.66 -3.28
C LEU A 40 19.43 -26.33 -2.04
N ARG A 41 20.59 -25.84 -1.59
CA ARG A 41 21.24 -26.32 -0.36
C ARG A 41 20.55 -25.83 0.92
N PHE A 42 19.77 -24.76 0.83
CA PHE A 42 19.05 -24.16 1.96
C PHE A 42 17.57 -24.52 1.95
N VAL A 43 16.95 -24.57 0.78
CA VAL A 43 15.55 -24.99 0.59
C VAL A 43 15.49 -25.92 -0.63
N GLY A 44 15.17 -27.17 -0.37
CA GLY A 44 15.11 -28.21 -1.41
C GLY A 44 13.99 -27.97 -2.43
N GLU A 45 14.22 -28.44 -3.67
CA GLU A 45 13.30 -28.34 -4.78
C GLU A 45 11.87 -28.83 -4.48
N PRO A 46 11.66 -29.93 -3.70
CA PRO A 46 10.30 -30.40 -3.39
C PRO A 46 9.41 -29.35 -2.72
N THR A 47 9.97 -28.48 -1.89
CA THR A 47 9.22 -27.39 -1.22
C THR A 47 8.67 -26.42 -2.26
N TRP A 48 9.50 -26.01 -3.23
CA TRP A 48 9.09 -25.10 -4.30
C TRP A 48 8.08 -25.74 -5.22
N HIS A 49 8.31 -27.00 -5.61
CA HIS A 49 7.39 -27.75 -6.48
C HIS A 49 5.99 -27.85 -5.86
N ALA A 50 5.91 -28.18 -4.57
CA ALA A 50 4.63 -28.31 -3.87
C ALA A 50 3.84 -26.99 -3.82
N LEU A 51 4.54 -25.85 -3.64
CA LEU A 51 3.90 -24.52 -3.53
C LEU A 51 3.55 -23.92 -4.89
N LEU A 52 4.36 -24.16 -5.91
CA LEU A 52 4.16 -23.68 -7.28
C LEU A 52 3.22 -24.60 -8.09
N GLN A 53 3.01 -25.86 -7.66
CA GLN A 53 2.36 -26.93 -8.42
C GLN A 53 3.02 -27.20 -9.79
N ARG A 54 4.28 -26.80 -9.93
CA ARG A 54 5.19 -27.00 -11.05
C ARG A 54 6.63 -26.95 -10.58
N ALA A 55 7.57 -27.46 -11.38
CA ALA A 55 9.00 -27.38 -11.06
C ALA A 55 9.44 -25.91 -11.08
N PRO A 56 10.29 -25.47 -10.11
CA PRO A 56 10.99 -24.21 -10.23
C PRO A 56 12.04 -24.31 -11.34
N HIS A 57 12.43 -23.17 -11.89
CA HIS A 57 13.58 -23.11 -12.80
C HIS A 57 14.86 -23.09 -11.98
N VAL A 58 15.74 -24.07 -12.23
CA VAL A 58 17.01 -24.16 -11.52
C VAL A 58 18.13 -23.62 -12.38
N ASP A 59 19.00 -22.82 -11.76
CA ASP A 59 20.18 -22.26 -12.39
C ASP A 59 21.11 -23.36 -12.91
N GLY A 60 21.26 -23.44 -14.20
CA GLY A 60 22.05 -24.45 -14.92
C GLY A 60 21.66 -24.43 -16.39
N TRP A 61 22.62 -24.84 -17.26
CA TRP A 61 22.33 -25.10 -18.65
C TRP A 61 21.54 -26.41 -18.74
N ALA A 62 20.25 -26.36 -18.55
CA ALA A 62 19.38 -27.47 -18.90
C ALA A 62 19.18 -27.44 -20.41
N LEU A 63 20.09 -28.06 -21.11
CA LEU A 63 19.90 -28.50 -22.49
C LEU A 63 19.00 -29.75 -22.48
N ASP A 64 17.87 -29.67 -21.82
CA ASP A 64 16.90 -30.80 -21.75
C ASP A 64 16.05 -30.94 -23.02
N GLY A 65 16.40 -30.20 -24.06
CA GLY A 65 15.84 -30.38 -25.40
C GLY A 65 14.37 -30.06 -25.60
N THR A 66 13.64 -29.65 -24.52
CA THR A 66 12.20 -29.43 -24.57
C THR A 66 11.79 -27.98 -24.83
N ARG A 67 12.72 -27.02 -24.67
CA ARG A 67 12.49 -25.59 -24.95
C ARG A 67 13.78 -24.96 -25.47
N GLY A 68 13.96 -24.93 -26.73
CA GLY A 68 15.05 -24.40 -27.55
C GLY A 68 15.96 -23.27 -27.00
N GLY A 69 16.61 -23.45 -25.86
CA GLY A 69 17.74 -22.61 -25.40
C GLY A 69 17.43 -21.18 -24.93
N GLU A 70 16.20 -20.70 -25.01
CA GLU A 70 15.85 -19.29 -24.74
C GLU A 70 14.99 -19.10 -23.47
N LEU A 71 15.09 -20.00 -22.49
CA LEU A 71 14.29 -19.95 -21.26
C LEU A 71 14.41 -18.60 -20.55
N HIS A 72 15.58 -18.00 -20.51
CA HIS A 72 15.79 -16.67 -19.89
C HIS A 72 15.01 -15.56 -20.60
N ILE A 73 14.88 -15.63 -21.94
CA ILE A 73 14.09 -14.67 -22.72
C ILE A 73 12.60 -14.89 -22.48
N GLU A 74 12.13 -16.16 -22.45
CA GLU A 74 10.74 -16.46 -22.14
C GLU A 74 10.33 -15.96 -20.74
N LEU A 75 11.18 -16.20 -19.73
CA LEU A 75 10.96 -15.73 -18.38
C LEU A 75 10.97 -14.19 -18.27
N ALA A 76 11.90 -13.55 -18.98
CA ALA A 76 12.01 -12.10 -19.01
C ALA A 76 10.79 -11.44 -19.68
N ALA A 77 10.32 -12.01 -20.80
CA ALA A 77 9.14 -11.51 -21.50
C ALA A 77 7.82 -11.78 -20.75
N TRP A 78 7.79 -12.86 -19.95
CA TRP A 78 6.61 -13.20 -19.15
C TRP A 78 6.42 -12.27 -17.96
N ALA A 79 7.49 -11.76 -17.35
CA ALA A 79 7.45 -11.03 -16.08
C ALA A 79 6.94 -9.59 -16.22
N ASP A 80 6.02 -9.18 -15.34
CA ASP A 80 5.65 -7.77 -15.12
C ASP A 80 6.57 -7.11 -14.07
N ALA A 81 7.23 -7.93 -13.21
CA ALA A 81 8.32 -7.51 -12.32
C ALA A 81 9.30 -8.67 -12.08
N HIS A 82 10.59 -8.35 -11.92
CA HIS A 82 11.61 -9.30 -11.51
C HIS A 82 12.18 -8.97 -10.14
N VAL A 83 12.08 -9.90 -9.22
CA VAL A 83 12.44 -9.73 -7.80
C VAL A 83 13.55 -10.73 -7.44
N VAL A 84 14.64 -10.26 -6.86
CA VAL A 84 15.71 -11.10 -6.32
C VAL A 84 15.66 -11.05 -4.79
N TYR A 85 15.14 -12.11 -4.17
CA TYR A 85 14.88 -12.15 -2.73
C TYR A 85 15.14 -13.55 -2.14
N PRO A 86 16.22 -13.74 -1.37
CA PRO A 86 17.34 -12.83 -1.11
C PRO A 86 18.30 -12.70 -2.29
N ALA A 87 18.99 -11.56 -2.38
CA ALA A 87 20.14 -11.38 -3.22
C ALA A 87 21.43 -11.51 -2.39
N THR A 88 22.35 -12.41 -2.79
CA THR A 88 23.64 -12.56 -2.14
C THR A 88 24.63 -11.50 -2.61
N TYR A 89 25.71 -11.29 -1.85
CA TYR A 89 26.85 -10.44 -2.24
C TYR A 89 27.35 -10.74 -3.65
N GLN A 90 27.48 -12.05 -3.98
CA GLN A 90 27.92 -12.50 -5.31
C GLN A 90 26.93 -12.06 -6.40
N PHE A 91 25.63 -12.26 -6.19
CA PHE A 91 24.62 -11.85 -7.18
C PHE A 91 24.64 -10.34 -7.43
N VAL A 92 24.65 -9.54 -6.35
CA VAL A 92 24.67 -8.07 -6.44
C VAL A 92 25.91 -7.59 -7.19
N GLY A 93 27.09 -8.13 -6.87
CA GLY A 93 28.35 -7.79 -7.57
C GLY A 93 28.36 -8.21 -9.02
N ALA A 94 27.90 -9.42 -9.33
CA ALA A 94 27.85 -9.94 -10.71
C ALA A 94 26.86 -9.17 -11.58
N ALA A 95 25.66 -8.89 -11.06
CA ALA A 95 24.64 -8.11 -11.78
C ALA A 95 25.09 -6.67 -12.03
N ALA A 96 25.74 -6.03 -11.04
CA ALA A 96 26.30 -4.68 -11.19
C ALA A 96 27.47 -4.61 -12.21
N ALA A 97 28.21 -5.71 -12.36
CA ALA A 97 29.28 -5.84 -13.37
C ALA A 97 28.77 -6.27 -14.76
N GLY A 98 27.46 -6.47 -14.94
CA GLY A 98 26.88 -6.92 -16.21
C GLY A 98 27.18 -8.38 -16.57
N LEU A 99 27.53 -9.23 -15.58
CA LEU A 99 27.75 -10.66 -15.81
C LEU A 99 26.41 -11.36 -16.07
N ALA A 100 26.43 -12.34 -16.98
CA ALA A 100 25.25 -13.08 -17.43
C ALA A 100 25.59 -14.55 -17.69
N ASP A 101 26.29 -15.22 -16.77
CA ASP A 101 26.82 -16.56 -16.87
C ASP A 101 25.92 -17.64 -16.24
N THR A 102 24.83 -17.25 -15.62
CA THR A 102 23.85 -18.13 -14.98
C THR A 102 22.44 -17.80 -15.46
N LEU A 103 21.49 -18.73 -15.32
CA LEU A 103 20.09 -18.46 -15.67
C LEU A 103 19.54 -17.25 -14.90
N ALA A 104 19.87 -17.15 -13.61
CA ALA A 104 19.45 -16.04 -12.77
C ALA A 104 19.96 -14.68 -13.29
N LEU A 105 21.22 -14.58 -13.66
CA LEU A 105 21.83 -13.36 -14.19
C LEU A 105 21.40 -13.08 -15.64
N LEU A 106 21.31 -14.11 -16.49
CA LEU A 106 20.78 -13.99 -17.86
C LEU A 106 19.37 -13.41 -17.86
N THR A 107 18.49 -13.97 -17.03
CA THR A 107 17.11 -13.47 -16.90
C THR A 107 17.09 -12.05 -16.34
N PHE A 108 17.92 -11.75 -15.33
CA PHE A 108 18.02 -10.40 -14.75
C PHE A 108 18.49 -9.36 -15.77
N ALA A 109 19.42 -9.73 -16.65
CA ALA A 109 19.93 -8.85 -17.71
C ALA A 109 18.93 -8.68 -18.87
N SER A 110 18.07 -9.69 -19.12
CA SER A 110 17.14 -9.70 -20.26
C SER A 110 15.79 -9.04 -19.96
N VAL A 111 15.41 -8.92 -18.68
CA VAL A 111 14.09 -8.40 -18.31
C VAL A 111 14.03 -6.88 -18.52
N SER A 112 12.99 -6.42 -19.23
CA SER A 112 12.66 -5.00 -19.40
C SER A 112 11.69 -4.48 -18.33
N ALA A 113 11.00 -5.38 -17.65
CA ALA A 113 10.11 -5.03 -16.53
C ALA A 113 10.89 -4.47 -15.33
N PRO A 114 10.25 -3.72 -14.43
CA PRO A 114 10.86 -3.22 -13.21
C PRO A 114 11.55 -4.32 -12.40
N ARG A 115 12.72 -4.00 -11.85
CA ARG A 115 13.55 -4.95 -11.08
C ARG A 115 13.68 -4.50 -9.63
N LEU A 116 13.57 -5.46 -8.68
CA LEU A 116 13.82 -5.27 -7.26
C LEU A 116 14.91 -6.23 -6.79
N VAL A 117 15.92 -5.71 -6.14
CA VAL A 117 16.98 -6.51 -5.51
C VAL A 117 16.92 -6.30 -3.99
N CYS A 118 16.88 -7.39 -3.24
CA CYS A 118 16.83 -7.38 -1.77
C CYS A 118 18.09 -8.05 -1.21
N PRO A 119 19.17 -7.29 -0.94
CA PRO A 119 20.42 -7.85 -0.43
C PRO A 119 20.25 -8.50 0.94
N ALA A 120 20.95 -9.62 1.16
CA ALA A 120 21.01 -10.28 2.46
C ALA A 120 22.40 -10.91 2.67
N MET A 121 23.10 -10.46 3.69
CA MET A 121 24.46 -10.92 4.01
C MET A 121 24.86 -10.53 5.44
N HIS A 122 26.04 -10.98 5.86
CA HIS A 122 26.62 -10.53 7.11
C HIS A 122 26.95 -9.03 7.06
N HIS A 123 26.82 -8.32 8.18
CA HIS A 123 27.03 -6.86 8.24
C HIS A 123 28.43 -6.45 7.77
N ALA A 124 29.48 -7.27 8.04
CA ALA A 124 30.84 -7.00 7.56
C ALA A 124 30.97 -7.05 6.02
N MET A 125 30.12 -7.82 5.34
CA MET A 125 30.05 -7.86 3.87
C MET A 125 29.25 -6.68 3.35
N ASP A 126 28.13 -6.35 3.98
CA ASP A 126 27.29 -5.22 3.59
C ASP A 126 28.03 -3.88 3.70
N ALA A 127 28.89 -3.73 4.71
CA ALA A 127 29.71 -2.54 4.94
C ALA A 127 30.87 -2.35 3.94
N GLN A 128 31.17 -3.33 3.06
CA GLN A 128 32.27 -3.22 2.11
C GLN A 128 31.98 -2.16 1.04
N ASP A 129 33.01 -1.35 0.73
CA ASP A 129 32.91 -0.30 -0.30
C ASP A 129 32.54 -0.85 -1.67
N LEU A 130 33.05 -2.02 -2.05
CA LEU A 130 32.72 -2.67 -3.30
C LEU A 130 31.25 -3.05 -3.37
N HIS A 131 30.67 -3.50 -2.26
CA HIS A 131 29.25 -3.83 -2.19
C HIS A 131 28.37 -2.58 -2.30
N ARG A 132 28.73 -1.51 -1.57
CA ARG A 132 28.03 -0.21 -1.69
C ARG A 132 28.06 0.32 -3.12
N ARG A 133 29.23 0.30 -3.78
CA ARG A 133 29.36 0.69 -5.21
C ARG A 133 28.49 -0.17 -6.11
N SER A 134 28.44 -1.47 -5.89
CA SER A 134 27.59 -2.37 -6.68
C SER A 134 26.12 -2.06 -6.53
N ARG A 135 25.64 -1.77 -5.31
CA ARG A 135 24.26 -1.33 -5.07
C ARG A 135 23.95 0.00 -5.77
N THR A 136 24.84 0.98 -5.63
CA THR A 136 24.70 2.29 -6.31
C THR A 136 24.65 2.11 -7.83
N ALA A 137 25.51 1.29 -8.40
CA ALA A 137 25.51 1.02 -9.85
C ALA A 137 24.19 0.37 -10.32
N LEU A 138 23.59 -0.52 -9.53
CA LEU A 138 22.28 -1.09 -9.84
C LEU A 138 21.18 -0.01 -9.75
N GLN A 139 21.22 0.87 -8.73
CA GLN A 139 20.27 1.96 -8.56
C GLN A 139 20.37 2.97 -9.73
N ASP A 140 21.59 3.34 -10.13
CA ASP A 140 21.85 4.21 -11.30
C ASP A 140 21.35 3.60 -12.60
N ALA A 141 21.32 2.25 -12.69
CA ALA A 141 20.74 1.49 -13.80
C ALA A 141 19.22 1.29 -13.69
N GLY A 142 18.54 2.00 -12.78
CA GLY A 142 17.08 1.94 -12.59
C GLY A 142 16.57 0.69 -11.87
N VAL A 143 17.43 -0.04 -11.17
CA VAL A 143 17.04 -1.19 -10.34
C VAL A 143 16.69 -0.69 -8.95
N ALA A 144 15.49 -1.00 -8.48
CA ALA A 144 15.11 -0.73 -7.08
C ALA A 144 15.90 -1.65 -6.13
N VAL A 145 16.42 -1.08 -5.05
CA VAL A 145 17.12 -1.84 -4.01
C VAL A 145 16.35 -1.66 -2.70
N LEU A 146 15.85 -2.77 -2.15
CA LEU A 146 15.26 -2.79 -0.81
C LEU A 146 16.38 -3.04 0.19
N GLU A 147 16.80 -1.98 0.87
CA GLU A 147 17.94 -1.99 1.77
C GLU A 147 17.81 -3.01 2.90
N PRO A 148 18.91 -3.68 3.29
CA PRO A 148 18.91 -4.57 4.44
C PRO A 148 18.53 -3.84 5.73
N VAL A 149 17.88 -4.55 6.65
CA VAL A 149 17.49 -4.00 7.95
C VAL A 149 18.47 -4.39 9.04
N VAL A 150 18.50 -3.63 10.13
CA VAL A 150 19.27 -3.95 11.33
C VAL A 150 18.51 -5.01 12.15
N GLY A 151 19.18 -6.05 12.55
CA GLY A 151 18.57 -7.10 13.38
C GLY A 151 19.50 -8.28 13.65
N PRO A 152 19.01 -9.34 14.34
CA PRO A 152 19.76 -10.55 14.59
C PRO A 152 20.17 -11.21 13.27
N LEU A 153 21.45 -11.55 13.15
CA LEU A 153 22.05 -12.27 12.04
C LEU A 153 22.23 -13.77 12.40
N ALA A 154 22.43 -14.60 11.39
CA ALA A 154 22.66 -16.04 11.59
C ALA A 154 23.94 -16.35 12.40
N SER A 155 24.88 -15.41 12.47
CA SER A 155 26.08 -15.48 13.32
C SER A 155 25.79 -15.29 14.82
N GLY A 156 24.58 -14.90 15.19
CA GLY A 156 24.21 -14.50 16.56
C GLY A 156 24.48 -13.03 16.89
N GLU A 157 25.11 -12.29 16.01
CA GLU A 157 25.36 -10.85 16.13
C GLU A 157 24.13 -10.03 15.70
N VAL A 158 24.07 -8.78 16.14
CA VAL A 158 23.09 -7.79 15.67
C VAL A 158 23.79 -6.79 14.75
N GLY A 159 23.28 -6.63 13.53
CA GLY A 159 23.88 -5.73 12.57
C GLY A 159 22.98 -5.46 11.35
N ALA A 160 23.42 -4.55 10.49
CA ALA A 160 22.85 -4.35 9.16
C ALA A 160 23.19 -5.56 8.28
N GLY A 161 22.32 -5.88 7.30
CA GLY A 161 22.53 -7.02 6.40
C GLY A 161 21.44 -8.09 6.48
N ARG A 162 20.52 -7.96 7.45
CA ARG A 162 19.34 -8.82 7.54
C ARG A 162 18.37 -8.53 6.41
N LEU A 163 17.90 -9.60 5.76
CA LEU A 163 16.84 -9.48 4.73
C LEU A 163 15.57 -8.86 5.34
N PRO A 164 14.98 -7.83 4.73
CA PRO A 164 13.67 -7.32 5.10
C PRO A 164 12.61 -8.41 5.18
N GLU A 165 11.53 -8.18 5.89
CA GLU A 165 10.49 -9.19 6.02
C GLU A 165 9.71 -9.35 4.69
N PRO A 166 9.07 -10.52 4.44
CA PRO A 166 8.28 -10.76 3.22
C PRO A 166 7.20 -9.71 2.97
N ALA A 167 6.59 -9.16 4.03
CA ALA A 167 5.59 -8.11 3.92
C ALA A 167 6.18 -6.80 3.37
N ASP A 168 7.40 -6.43 3.77
CA ASP A 168 8.09 -5.23 3.27
C ASP A 168 8.47 -5.41 1.79
N ALA A 169 8.94 -6.62 1.43
CA ALA A 169 9.25 -6.95 0.04
C ALA A 169 7.98 -6.93 -0.84
N LEU A 170 6.86 -7.50 -0.36
CA LEU A 170 5.58 -7.43 -1.06
C LEU A 170 5.15 -5.97 -1.28
N ALA A 171 5.26 -5.12 -0.26
CA ALA A 171 4.92 -3.71 -0.38
C ALA A 171 5.78 -2.98 -1.44
N ALA A 172 7.09 -3.27 -1.49
CA ALA A 172 7.99 -2.73 -2.51
C ALA A 172 7.65 -3.24 -3.92
N ILE A 173 7.30 -4.52 -4.06
CA ILE A 173 6.88 -5.11 -5.35
C ILE A 173 5.57 -4.46 -5.83
N GLU A 174 4.59 -4.32 -4.95
CA GLU A 174 3.34 -3.66 -5.27
C GLU A 174 3.54 -2.19 -5.69
N THR A 175 4.52 -1.51 -5.09
CA THR A 175 4.90 -0.14 -5.49
C THR A 175 5.52 -0.13 -6.89
N LEU A 176 6.40 -1.07 -7.20
CA LEU A 176 6.99 -1.20 -8.54
C LEU A 176 5.97 -1.52 -9.63
N LEU A 177 4.94 -2.28 -9.29
CA LEU A 177 3.87 -2.68 -10.20
C LEU A 177 2.77 -1.64 -10.33
N ALA A 178 2.74 -0.66 -9.44
CA ALA A 178 1.74 0.41 -9.47
C ALA A 178 2.00 1.37 -10.65
N PRO A 179 0.96 1.89 -11.31
CA PRO A 179 1.14 2.97 -12.27
C PRO A 179 1.69 4.23 -11.58
N SER A 180 2.50 5.02 -12.29
CA SER A 180 3.01 6.30 -11.76
C SER A 180 2.15 7.49 -12.22
N ASP A 181 0.86 7.31 -12.34
CA ASP A 181 -0.09 8.27 -12.90
C ASP A 181 -0.50 9.40 -11.94
N LEU A 182 -0.07 9.32 -10.69
CA LEU A 182 -0.19 10.40 -9.71
C LEU A 182 1.16 11.08 -9.40
N ALA A 183 2.22 10.80 -10.18
CA ALA A 183 3.52 11.43 -9.99
C ALA A 183 3.43 12.96 -10.10
N GLY A 184 4.02 13.65 -9.12
CA GLY A 184 3.99 15.12 -9.02
C GLY A 184 2.63 15.70 -8.60
N ARG A 185 1.67 14.87 -8.18
CA ARG A 185 0.40 15.31 -7.62
C ARG A 185 0.44 15.36 -6.10
N THR A 186 -0.14 16.41 -5.54
CA THR A 186 -0.33 16.53 -4.09
C THR A 186 -1.73 16.06 -3.72
N VAL A 187 -1.79 15.11 -2.79
CA VAL A 187 -3.01 14.43 -2.36
C VAL A 187 -3.21 14.57 -0.86
N VAL A 188 -4.38 14.98 -0.43
CA VAL A 188 -4.78 15.00 0.97
C VAL A 188 -5.81 13.91 1.23
N VAL A 189 -5.60 13.09 2.24
CA VAL A 189 -6.55 12.04 2.66
C VAL A 189 -6.90 12.24 4.12
N SER A 190 -8.19 12.32 4.45
CA SER A 190 -8.62 12.23 5.83
C SER A 190 -8.95 10.80 6.23
N ALA A 191 -8.63 10.40 7.47
CA ALA A 191 -8.85 9.04 7.96
C ALA A 191 -9.22 8.98 9.44
N GLY A 192 -9.73 7.84 9.89
CA GLY A 192 -10.05 7.58 11.29
C GLY A 192 -11.30 8.29 11.78
N PRO A 193 -11.69 8.05 13.04
CA PRO A 193 -12.78 8.76 13.69
C PRO A 193 -12.31 10.07 14.29
N THR A 194 -13.22 11.02 14.50
CA THR A 194 -12.98 12.12 15.44
C THR A 194 -13.53 11.77 16.83
N ARG A 195 -13.03 12.44 17.85
CA ARG A 195 -13.47 12.30 19.24
C ARG A 195 -13.88 13.66 19.76
N GLU A 196 -15.19 13.80 20.02
CA GLU A 196 -15.77 15.03 20.53
C GLU A 196 -15.94 14.87 22.04
N HIS A 197 -15.06 15.51 22.79
CA HIS A 197 -15.00 15.35 24.24
C HIS A 197 -16.23 15.94 24.93
N VAL A 198 -16.81 15.17 25.86
CA VAL A 198 -17.85 15.58 26.79
C VAL A 198 -17.22 16.12 28.07
N ASP A 199 -16.18 15.43 28.54
CA ASP A 199 -15.38 15.78 29.70
C ASP A 199 -13.91 15.29 29.51
N ALA A 200 -13.07 15.45 30.52
CA ALA A 200 -11.69 15.02 30.50
C ALA A 200 -11.48 13.51 30.18
N VAL A 201 -12.53 12.69 30.29
CA VAL A 201 -12.45 11.22 30.15
C VAL A 201 -13.33 10.68 29.02
N ARG A 202 -14.54 11.22 28.86
CA ARG A 202 -15.58 10.72 27.98
C ARG A 202 -15.67 11.53 26.68
N PHE A 203 -15.94 10.86 25.57
CA PHE A 203 -16.12 11.48 24.26
C PHE A 203 -17.17 10.75 23.43
N LEU A 204 -17.76 11.45 22.47
CA LEU A 204 -18.57 10.90 21.40
C LEU A 204 -17.64 10.58 20.22
N SER A 205 -17.87 9.46 19.55
CA SER A 205 -17.04 9.05 18.40
C SER A 205 -17.78 8.03 17.53
N ASN A 206 -17.33 7.88 16.29
CA ASN A 206 -17.76 6.85 15.36
C ASN A 206 -16.89 5.59 15.49
N PRO A 207 -17.41 4.37 15.23
CA PRO A 207 -16.65 3.11 15.36
C PRO A 207 -15.67 2.88 14.20
N SER A 208 -15.12 3.92 13.60
CA SER A 208 -14.15 3.82 12.49
C SER A 208 -12.78 3.39 12.99
N THR A 209 -12.14 2.49 12.24
CA THR A 209 -10.76 2.05 12.48
C THR A 209 -9.72 2.80 11.64
N GLY A 210 -10.16 3.65 10.71
CA GLY A 210 -9.27 4.39 9.80
C GLY A 210 -8.70 3.58 8.63
N ARG A 211 -8.83 2.23 8.63
CA ARG A 211 -8.19 1.33 7.66
C ARG A 211 -8.43 1.72 6.20
N MET A 212 -9.63 2.20 5.84
CA MET A 212 -9.93 2.58 4.45
C MET A 212 -9.15 3.82 4.02
N GLY A 213 -9.14 4.88 4.83
CA GLY A 213 -8.36 6.10 4.53
C GLY A 213 -6.86 5.84 4.47
N TYR A 214 -6.33 4.98 5.35
CA TYR A 214 -4.93 4.55 5.29
C TYR A 214 -4.62 3.74 4.02
N ALA A 215 -5.54 2.88 3.56
CA ALA A 215 -5.39 2.17 2.29
C ALA A 215 -5.40 3.12 1.09
N VAL A 216 -6.26 4.14 1.09
CA VAL A 216 -6.31 5.18 0.06
C VAL A 216 -5.01 5.99 0.03
N ALA A 217 -4.51 6.43 1.19
CA ALA A 217 -3.24 7.16 1.29
C ALA A 217 -2.05 6.32 0.81
N ARG A 218 -1.99 5.03 1.21
CA ARG A 218 -0.97 4.08 0.76
C ARG A 218 -1.01 3.87 -0.76
N ALA A 219 -2.19 3.71 -1.33
CA ALA A 219 -2.34 3.50 -2.78
C ALA A 219 -1.93 4.74 -3.58
N ALA A 220 -2.23 5.96 -3.10
CA ALA A 220 -1.77 7.20 -3.72
C ALA A 220 -0.24 7.33 -3.71
N ALA A 221 0.39 7.09 -2.55
CA ALA A 221 1.85 7.15 -2.41
C ALA A 221 2.55 6.12 -3.33
N ARG A 222 2.00 4.90 -3.45
CA ARG A 222 2.50 3.88 -4.39
C ARG A 222 2.42 4.32 -5.85
N ARG A 223 1.48 5.20 -6.20
CA ARG A 223 1.27 5.76 -7.55
C ARG A 223 2.09 7.05 -7.78
N GLY A 224 2.97 7.40 -6.84
CA GLY A 224 3.92 8.51 -6.96
C GLY A 224 3.39 9.86 -6.49
N ALA A 225 2.26 9.92 -5.78
CA ALA A 225 1.75 11.16 -5.21
C ALA A 225 2.52 11.59 -3.95
N ASP A 226 2.62 12.90 -3.73
CA ASP A 226 2.96 13.48 -2.43
C ASP A 226 1.70 13.49 -1.55
N VAL A 227 1.71 12.70 -0.48
CA VAL A 227 0.49 12.43 0.31
C VAL A 227 0.57 12.99 1.72
N VAL A 228 -0.44 13.80 2.08
CA VAL A 228 -0.71 14.23 3.46
C VAL A 228 -1.93 13.46 3.99
N LEU A 229 -1.71 12.66 5.05
CA LEU A 229 -2.77 11.90 5.73
C LEU A 229 -3.17 12.60 7.04
N VAL A 230 -4.33 13.24 7.06
CA VAL A 230 -4.91 13.83 8.26
C VAL A 230 -5.73 12.78 8.99
N SER A 231 -5.24 12.30 10.13
CA SER A 231 -5.85 11.16 10.82
C SER A 231 -6.34 11.49 12.21
N GLY A 232 -7.59 11.17 12.47
CA GLY A 232 -8.09 10.95 13.83
C GLY A 232 -7.48 9.70 14.49
N PRO A 233 -7.77 9.40 15.76
CA PRO A 233 -7.15 8.31 16.51
C PRO A 233 -7.49 6.93 15.94
N ALA A 234 -6.65 6.41 15.03
CA ALA A 234 -6.84 5.14 14.37
C ALA A 234 -5.95 4.00 14.92
N GLY A 235 -4.86 4.33 15.63
CA GLY A 235 -3.91 3.32 16.16
C GLY A 235 -3.14 2.57 15.07
N LEU A 236 -3.06 3.12 13.84
CA LEU A 236 -2.34 2.56 12.71
C LEU A 236 -1.02 3.32 12.49
N ALA A 237 0.00 2.60 12.04
CA ALA A 237 1.24 3.22 11.60
C ALA A 237 1.02 3.96 10.26
N ALA A 238 1.70 5.10 10.09
CA ALA A 238 1.67 5.81 8.81
C ALA A 238 2.22 4.93 7.69
N PRO A 239 1.60 4.91 6.50
CA PRO A 239 2.18 4.25 5.35
C PRO A 239 3.52 4.89 4.96
N ALA A 240 4.43 4.10 4.39
CA ALA A 240 5.72 4.62 3.91
C ALA A 240 5.52 5.73 2.87
N GLY A 241 6.31 6.80 2.96
CA GLY A 241 6.22 7.94 2.04
C GLY A 241 5.00 8.85 2.24
N VAL A 242 4.27 8.71 3.35
CA VAL A 242 3.07 9.51 3.66
C VAL A 242 3.36 10.41 4.87
N GLU A 243 3.11 11.70 4.73
CA GLU A 243 3.13 12.65 5.84
C GLU A 243 1.87 12.48 6.69
N LEU A 244 2.04 12.23 8.01
CA LEU A 244 0.93 12.03 8.94
C LEU A 244 0.70 13.27 9.80
N VAL A 245 -0.49 13.86 9.68
CA VAL A 245 -1.00 14.92 10.56
C VAL A 245 -2.05 14.32 11.51
N SER A 246 -1.71 14.22 12.79
CA SER A 246 -2.60 13.65 13.81
C SER A 246 -3.53 14.70 14.39
N VAL A 247 -4.81 14.41 14.41
CA VAL A 247 -5.87 15.27 14.97
C VAL A 247 -6.78 14.48 15.90
N ARG A 248 -7.64 15.17 16.67
CA ARG A 248 -8.57 14.49 17.59
C ARG A 248 -10.02 14.84 17.33
N SER A 249 -10.35 16.13 17.17
CA SER A 249 -11.72 16.61 17.02
C SER A 249 -12.07 16.90 15.56
N ALA A 250 -13.36 17.05 15.28
CA ALA A 250 -13.86 17.49 13.96
C ALA A 250 -13.32 18.87 13.58
N GLU A 251 -13.17 19.77 14.54
CA GLU A 251 -12.61 21.12 14.32
C GLU A 251 -11.14 21.02 13.89
N GLN A 252 -10.32 20.28 14.62
CA GLN A 252 -8.92 20.05 14.27
C GLN A 252 -8.77 19.36 12.89
N MET A 253 -9.66 18.40 12.59
CA MET A 253 -9.71 17.74 11.29
C MET A 253 -10.00 18.76 10.18
N ALA A 254 -10.99 19.64 10.39
CA ALA A 254 -11.34 20.69 9.44
C ALA A 254 -10.16 21.62 9.17
N ASP A 255 -9.54 22.15 10.22
CA ASP A 255 -8.42 23.09 10.09
C ASP A 255 -7.22 22.45 9.38
N ALA A 256 -6.85 21.22 9.76
CA ALA A 256 -5.73 20.50 9.16
C ALA A 256 -6.00 20.14 7.68
N VAL A 257 -7.22 19.68 7.35
CA VAL A 257 -7.59 19.38 5.97
C VAL A 257 -7.62 20.65 5.12
N HIS A 258 -8.18 21.75 5.63
CA HIS A 258 -8.19 23.02 4.91
C HIS A 258 -6.78 23.58 4.65
N ALA A 259 -5.89 23.48 5.62
CA ALA A 259 -4.50 23.89 5.46
C ALA A 259 -3.76 23.02 4.43
N ALA A 260 -3.90 21.69 4.53
CA ALA A 260 -3.27 20.76 3.58
C ALA A 260 -3.87 20.84 2.17
N ALA A 261 -5.14 21.25 2.02
CA ALA A 261 -5.82 21.36 0.74
C ALA A 261 -5.39 22.59 -0.08
N GLU A 262 -4.61 23.51 0.51
CA GLU A 262 -4.05 24.65 -0.22
C GLU A 262 -2.98 24.17 -1.19
N GLY A 263 -3.27 24.28 -2.50
CA GLY A 263 -2.38 23.79 -3.56
C GLY A 263 -2.45 22.29 -3.83
N ALA A 264 -3.31 21.54 -3.13
CA ALA A 264 -3.51 20.12 -3.42
C ALA A 264 -4.29 19.90 -4.72
N ASP A 265 -3.96 18.81 -5.44
CA ASP A 265 -4.69 18.39 -6.64
C ASP A 265 -5.98 17.62 -6.28
N VAL A 266 -5.93 16.81 -5.22
CA VAL A 266 -7.02 15.93 -4.80
C VAL A 266 -7.17 15.93 -3.28
N VAL A 267 -8.42 15.98 -2.81
CA VAL A 267 -8.77 15.74 -1.39
C VAL A 267 -9.76 14.59 -1.28
N VAL A 268 -9.41 13.59 -0.48
CA VAL A 268 -10.24 12.40 -0.20
C VAL A 268 -10.72 12.44 1.24
N MET A 269 -12.02 12.62 1.44
CA MET A 269 -12.66 12.66 2.75
C MET A 269 -13.14 11.27 3.17
N ALA A 270 -12.23 10.43 3.70
CA ALA A 270 -12.54 9.08 4.16
C ALA A 270 -12.65 8.95 5.70
N ALA A 271 -12.44 10.03 6.44
CA ALA A 271 -12.61 10.07 7.89
C ALA A 271 -14.09 9.94 8.28
N ALA A 272 -14.33 9.29 9.41
CA ALA A 272 -15.63 9.26 10.07
C ALA A 272 -15.72 10.44 11.05
N VAL A 273 -15.90 11.63 10.52
CA VAL A 273 -16.04 12.87 11.29
C VAL A 273 -17.38 12.85 12.03
N GLY A 274 -17.39 13.26 13.29
CA GLY A 274 -18.63 13.40 14.06
C GLY A 274 -19.48 14.55 13.49
N ASP A 275 -20.75 14.30 13.20
CA ASP A 275 -21.69 15.33 12.72
C ASP A 275 -22.10 16.31 13.84
N TYR A 276 -21.91 15.90 15.09
CA TYR A 276 -22.27 16.67 16.27
C TYR A 276 -21.15 16.62 17.31
N ARG A 277 -21.01 17.73 18.06
CA ARG A 277 -20.14 17.86 19.23
C ARG A 277 -20.92 18.35 20.43
N PRO A 278 -20.50 18.08 21.69
CA PRO A 278 -21.08 18.75 22.85
C PRO A 278 -20.94 20.28 22.77
N GLY A 279 -22.02 20.99 22.99
CA GLY A 279 -22.00 22.47 23.05
C GLY A 279 -21.19 23.00 24.24
N GLN A 280 -21.05 22.18 25.29
CA GLN A 280 -20.22 22.47 26.45
C GLN A 280 -19.31 21.28 26.76
N VAL A 281 -18.00 21.54 26.86
CA VAL A 281 -17.00 20.57 27.31
C VAL A 281 -16.59 20.88 28.73
N HIS A 282 -16.55 19.87 29.58
CA HIS A 282 -16.17 20.02 30.98
C HIS A 282 -14.70 19.69 31.20
N ASP A 283 -13.96 20.56 31.87
CA ASP A 283 -12.50 20.37 32.13
C ASP A 283 -12.21 19.18 33.06
N GLY A 284 -13.12 18.86 33.97
CA GLY A 284 -13.04 17.74 34.90
C GLY A 284 -13.98 16.60 34.53
N LYS A 285 -13.74 15.42 35.07
CA LYS A 285 -14.69 14.29 34.96
C LYS A 285 -16.02 14.61 35.61
N LEU A 286 -17.11 14.60 34.86
CA LEU A 286 -18.45 14.75 35.39
C LEU A 286 -18.76 13.65 36.42
N ALA A 287 -19.19 14.06 37.60
CA ALA A 287 -19.62 13.16 38.67
C ALA A 287 -20.87 12.38 38.25
N LYS A 288 -21.00 11.15 38.73
CA LYS A 288 -22.28 10.41 38.63
C LYS A 288 -23.33 11.09 39.48
N SER A 289 -24.54 11.19 38.96
CA SER A 289 -25.76 11.58 39.70
C SER A 289 -26.84 10.51 39.45
N ASP A 290 -27.87 10.53 40.25
CA ASP A 290 -29.04 9.66 40.07
C ASP A 290 -29.93 10.13 38.91
N ALA A 291 -29.74 11.36 38.44
CA ALA A 291 -30.45 11.91 37.29
C ALA A 291 -29.81 11.52 35.97
N PRO A 292 -30.58 11.40 34.87
CA PRO A 292 -30.05 11.22 33.53
C PRO A 292 -29.10 12.36 33.14
N LEU A 293 -27.98 12.01 32.48
CA LEU A 293 -27.08 13.01 31.86
C LEU A 293 -27.67 13.44 30.52
N VAL A 294 -28.03 14.72 30.40
CA VAL A 294 -28.47 15.35 29.16
C VAL A 294 -27.30 16.09 28.54
N LEU A 295 -27.02 15.82 27.26
CA LEU A 295 -26.00 16.52 26.49
C LEU A 295 -26.69 17.33 25.39
N GLU A 296 -26.46 18.63 25.38
CA GLU A 296 -26.79 19.48 24.24
C GLU A 296 -25.71 19.37 23.20
N LEU A 297 -26.11 19.04 21.95
CA LEU A 297 -25.19 18.82 20.87
C LEU A 297 -25.34 19.90 19.80
N GLU A 298 -24.22 20.42 19.34
CA GLU A 298 -24.09 21.37 18.22
C GLU A 298 -23.57 20.65 16.96
N ARG A 299 -23.95 21.17 15.78
CA ARG A 299 -23.41 20.65 14.53
C ARG A 299 -21.93 21.02 14.38
N THR A 300 -21.15 20.08 13.87
CA THR A 300 -19.78 20.31 13.43
C THR A 300 -19.72 20.90 12.03
N ARG A 301 -18.54 21.32 11.61
CA ARG A 301 -18.30 21.84 10.27
C ARG A 301 -18.45 20.75 9.20
N ASP A 302 -19.01 21.11 8.05
CA ASP A 302 -19.08 20.24 6.87
C ASP A 302 -17.86 20.49 5.96
N ILE A 303 -16.76 19.83 6.28
CA ILE A 303 -15.45 20.05 5.61
C ILE A 303 -15.56 19.89 4.10
N LEU A 304 -16.26 18.87 3.62
CA LEU A 304 -16.40 18.62 2.19
C LEU A 304 -17.22 19.72 1.48
N ALA A 305 -18.30 20.17 2.10
CA ALA A 305 -19.10 21.28 1.55
C ALA A 305 -18.33 22.61 1.58
N GLU A 306 -17.56 22.88 2.64
CA GLU A 306 -16.69 24.06 2.72
C GLU A 306 -15.62 24.06 1.63
N LEU A 307 -14.98 22.93 1.36
CA LEU A 307 -14.01 22.77 0.27
C LEU A 307 -14.68 22.96 -1.10
N ALA A 308 -15.86 22.39 -1.28
CA ALA A 308 -16.61 22.49 -2.55
C ALA A 308 -17.03 23.93 -2.89
N ALA A 309 -17.20 24.77 -1.87
CA ALA A 309 -17.58 26.19 -2.07
C ALA A 309 -16.39 27.09 -2.50
N LYS A 310 -15.14 26.61 -2.45
CA LYS A 310 -13.96 27.41 -2.84
C LYS A 310 -13.88 27.57 -4.36
N PRO A 311 -13.59 28.77 -4.91
CA PRO A 311 -13.50 28.98 -6.36
C PRO A 311 -12.41 28.16 -7.04
N ALA A 312 -11.21 28.13 -6.43
CA ALA A 312 -10.09 27.28 -6.85
C ALA A 312 -9.96 26.13 -5.86
N ARG A 313 -10.51 24.98 -6.20
CA ARG A 313 -10.56 23.83 -5.31
C ARG A 313 -9.95 22.58 -5.94
N PRO A 314 -9.38 21.66 -5.13
CA PRO A 314 -8.93 20.37 -5.61
C PRO A 314 -10.08 19.51 -6.15
N LEU A 315 -9.77 18.40 -6.79
CA LEU A 315 -10.74 17.33 -7.05
C LEU A 315 -11.17 16.72 -5.70
N LEU A 316 -12.48 16.65 -5.47
CA LEU A 316 -13.03 16.19 -4.20
C LEU A 316 -13.59 14.77 -4.31
N VAL A 317 -13.16 13.91 -3.41
CA VAL A 317 -13.68 12.55 -3.23
C VAL A 317 -14.33 12.46 -1.86
N GLY A 318 -15.63 12.20 -1.82
CA GLY A 318 -16.37 11.97 -0.57
C GLY A 318 -16.58 10.49 -0.29
N PHE A 319 -16.77 10.16 0.98
CA PHE A 319 -17.23 8.83 1.41
C PHE A 319 -18.62 8.94 2.02
N ALA A 320 -19.45 7.94 1.76
CA ALA A 320 -20.77 7.82 2.36
C ALA A 320 -21.01 6.39 2.84
N MET A 321 -21.69 6.26 3.96
CA MET A 321 -22.24 5.01 4.44
C MET A 321 -23.75 5.11 4.32
N GLU A 322 -24.35 4.20 3.57
CA GLU A 322 -25.78 4.21 3.29
C GLU A 322 -26.37 2.84 3.54
N THR A 323 -27.68 2.82 3.81
CA THR A 323 -28.49 1.61 3.93
C THR A 323 -29.68 1.69 2.99
N GLY A 324 -30.03 0.61 2.31
CA GLY A 324 -31.12 0.57 1.32
C GLY A 324 -30.68 1.15 -0.03
N ASP A 325 -31.54 1.84 -0.76
CA ASP A 325 -31.25 2.31 -2.14
C ASP A 325 -29.95 3.12 -2.22
N LEU A 326 -28.84 2.37 -2.34
CA LEU A 326 -27.45 2.89 -2.27
C LEU A 326 -27.20 3.90 -3.39
N VAL A 327 -27.60 3.57 -4.62
CA VAL A 327 -27.25 4.34 -5.80
C VAL A 327 -27.95 5.71 -5.80
N ALA A 328 -29.27 5.74 -5.63
CA ALA A 328 -30.03 7.00 -5.66
C ALA A 328 -29.62 7.93 -4.52
N LYS A 329 -29.42 7.40 -3.31
CA LYS A 329 -28.95 8.17 -2.16
C LYS A 329 -27.54 8.72 -2.38
N ALA A 330 -26.63 7.91 -2.92
CA ALA A 330 -25.27 8.32 -3.21
C ALA A 330 -25.19 9.42 -4.28
N GLN A 331 -25.98 9.32 -5.35
CA GLN A 331 -26.08 10.36 -6.38
C GLN A 331 -26.57 11.70 -5.80
N ALA A 332 -27.66 11.67 -5.04
CA ALA A 332 -28.17 12.85 -4.38
C ALA A 332 -27.17 13.47 -3.39
N LYS A 333 -26.47 12.63 -2.63
CA LYS A 333 -25.45 13.07 -1.67
C LYS A 333 -24.22 13.65 -2.37
N ARG A 334 -23.75 13.05 -3.47
CA ARG A 334 -22.67 13.58 -4.29
C ARG A 334 -22.97 14.99 -4.78
N ALA A 335 -24.15 15.17 -5.38
CA ALA A 335 -24.59 16.46 -5.89
C ALA A 335 -24.69 17.52 -4.78
N ARG A 336 -25.27 17.16 -3.63
CA ARG A 336 -25.40 18.05 -2.48
C ARG A 336 -24.05 18.45 -1.88
N LYS A 337 -23.06 17.52 -1.86
CA LYS A 337 -21.72 17.76 -1.32
C LYS A 337 -20.78 18.42 -2.32
N GLY A 338 -21.15 18.49 -3.60
CA GLY A 338 -20.36 19.11 -4.66
C GLY A 338 -19.03 18.41 -4.96
N CYS A 339 -18.93 17.10 -4.74
CA CYS A 339 -17.72 16.33 -5.04
C CYS A 339 -17.82 15.64 -6.41
N GLU A 340 -16.67 15.41 -7.06
CA GLU A 340 -16.59 14.73 -8.35
C GLU A 340 -16.85 13.24 -8.21
N LEU A 341 -16.36 12.63 -7.15
CA LEU A 341 -16.52 11.20 -6.87
C LEU A 341 -17.08 11.01 -5.45
N LEU A 342 -18.10 10.17 -5.31
CA LEU A 342 -18.57 9.68 -4.03
C LEU A 342 -18.36 8.17 -3.96
N VAL A 343 -17.67 7.71 -2.94
CA VAL A 343 -17.50 6.29 -2.62
C VAL A 343 -18.57 5.90 -1.62
N ALA A 344 -19.58 5.17 -2.08
CA ALA A 344 -20.71 4.75 -1.25
C ALA A 344 -20.50 3.32 -0.74
N ASN A 345 -20.48 3.15 0.58
CA ASN A 345 -20.31 1.87 1.24
C ASN A 345 -21.66 1.34 1.72
N ASP A 346 -21.97 0.09 1.36
CA ASP A 346 -23.19 -0.60 1.83
C ASP A 346 -22.90 -1.30 3.17
N LEU A 347 -23.53 -0.80 4.22
CA LEU A 347 -23.43 -1.38 5.55
C LEU A 347 -24.27 -2.65 5.75
N THR A 348 -25.15 -2.99 4.82
CA THR A 348 -26.02 -4.17 4.93
C THR A 348 -25.33 -5.45 4.48
N VAL A 349 -24.18 -5.34 3.79
CA VAL A 349 -23.44 -6.47 3.24
C VAL A 349 -22.44 -6.98 4.25
N GLU A 350 -22.48 -8.28 4.53
CA GLU A 350 -21.51 -8.94 5.40
C GLU A 350 -20.09 -8.85 4.84
N GLY A 351 -19.13 -8.42 5.68
CA GLY A 351 -17.74 -8.18 5.28
C GLY A 351 -17.50 -6.80 4.69
N ALA A 352 -18.52 -5.92 4.60
CA ALA A 352 -18.40 -4.51 4.33
C ALA A 352 -18.50 -3.70 5.64
N GLY A 353 -17.76 -2.62 5.77
CA GLY A 353 -17.89 -1.69 6.89
C GLY A 353 -16.69 -1.57 7.80
N PHE A 354 -16.93 -1.17 9.05
CA PHE A 354 -15.89 -0.91 10.04
C PHE A 354 -15.23 -2.20 10.54
N GLY A 355 -13.91 -2.16 10.74
CA GLY A 355 -13.15 -3.25 11.37
C GLY A 355 -12.79 -4.44 10.46
N THR A 356 -13.37 -4.56 9.28
CA THR A 356 -13.06 -5.62 8.30
C THR A 356 -11.88 -5.23 7.40
N ASP A 357 -11.22 -6.21 6.78
CA ASP A 357 -10.14 -5.99 5.80
C ASP A 357 -10.67 -5.88 4.37
N THR A 358 -11.95 -6.20 4.16
CA THR A 358 -12.64 -6.09 2.87
C THR A 358 -13.65 -4.94 2.87
N ASN A 359 -14.12 -4.58 1.68
CA ASN A 359 -15.22 -3.64 1.50
C ASN A 359 -16.03 -3.97 0.24
N VAL A 360 -17.28 -3.47 0.21
CA VAL A 360 -18.18 -3.45 -0.96
C VAL A 360 -18.62 -2.02 -1.13
N VAL A 361 -18.29 -1.41 -2.26
CA VAL A 361 -18.56 0.00 -2.50
C VAL A 361 -19.09 0.23 -3.91
N ALA A 362 -19.84 1.32 -4.10
CA ALA A 362 -20.14 1.90 -5.41
C ALA A 362 -19.35 3.20 -5.59
N LEU A 363 -18.71 3.35 -6.74
CA LEU A 363 -18.05 4.56 -7.20
C LEU A 363 -19.04 5.39 -8.00
N VAL A 364 -19.43 6.56 -7.49
CA VAL A 364 -20.49 7.39 -8.04
C VAL A 364 -19.94 8.72 -8.55
N THR A 365 -19.93 8.91 -9.85
CA THR A 365 -19.63 10.18 -10.51
C THR A 365 -20.94 10.83 -11.00
N GLU A 366 -20.85 11.96 -11.68
CA GLU A 366 -22.01 12.57 -12.33
C GLU A 366 -22.59 11.72 -13.47
N GLN A 367 -21.70 11.04 -14.19
CA GLN A 367 -22.05 10.34 -15.44
C GLN A 367 -22.24 8.84 -15.25
N GLN A 368 -21.65 8.26 -14.20
CA GLN A 368 -21.54 6.81 -14.06
C GLN A 368 -21.62 6.35 -12.60
N VAL A 369 -22.23 5.20 -12.41
CA VAL A 369 -22.18 4.42 -11.18
C VAL A 369 -21.51 3.08 -11.48
N GLU A 370 -20.50 2.73 -10.72
CA GLU A 370 -19.78 1.47 -10.83
C GLU A 370 -19.81 0.76 -9.47
N GLU A 371 -20.49 -0.38 -9.44
CA GLU A 371 -20.52 -1.22 -8.25
C GLU A 371 -19.31 -2.16 -8.25
N LEU A 372 -18.50 -2.10 -7.20
CA LEU A 372 -17.35 -2.98 -7.03
C LEU A 372 -17.75 -4.23 -6.22
N PRO A 373 -17.27 -5.41 -6.63
CA PRO A 373 -17.48 -6.61 -5.84
C PRO A 373 -16.75 -6.51 -4.48
N ARG A 374 -17.02 -7.45 -3.57
CA ARG A 374 -16.27 -7.53 -2.33
C ARG A 374 -14.78 -7.77 -2.60
N MET A 375 -13.93 -6.83 -2.22
CA MET A 375 -12.49 -6.87 -2.40
C MET A 375 -11.75 -6.29 -1.20
N SER A 376 -10.44 -6.45 -1.15
CA SER A 376 -9.63 -5.85 -0.09
C SER A 376 -9.73 -4.33 -0.11
N LYS A 377 -9.55 -3.68 1.05
CA LYS A 377 -9.54 -2.21 1.13
C LYS A 377 -8.46 -1.57 0.26
N LEU A 378 -7.34 -2.26 0.04
CA LEU A 378 -6.30 -1.79 -0.86
C LEU A 378 -6.76 -1.85 -2.33
N ALA A 379 -7.39 -2.95 -2.75
CA ALA A 379 -7.93 -3.06 -4.10
C ALA A 379 -9.05 -2.03 -4.36
N VAL A 380 -9.90 -1.75 -3.36
CA VAL A 380 -10.87 -0.65 -3.43
C VAL A 380 -10.16 0.70 -3.59
N ALA A 381 -9.07 0.93 -2.87
CA ALA A 381 -8.29 2.15 -2.96
C ALA A 381 -7.67 2.32 -4.36
N ASP A 382 -7.14 1.25 -4.94
CA ASP A 382 -6.62 1.27 -6.31
C ASP A 382 -7.72 1.62 -7.33
N ALA A 383 -8.92 1.02 -7.22
CA ALA A 383 -10.06 1.36 -8.09
C ALA A 383 -10.52 2.82 -7.93
N ILE A 384 -10.49 3.36 -6.71
CA ILE A 384 -10.76 4.79 -6.48
C ILE A 384 -9.75 5.65 -7.23
N TRP A 385 -8.45 5.32 -7.16
CA TRP A 385 -7.40 6.08 -7.84
C TRP A 385 -7.45 5.93 -9.35
N ASP A 386 -7.83 4.77 -9.89
CA ASP A 386 -8.07 4.60 -11.34
C ASP A 386 -9.15 5.58 -11.82
N ARG A 387 -10.23 5.73 -11.05
CA ARG A 387 -11.30 6.67 -11.35
C ARG A 387 -10.84 8.12 -11.22
N VAL A 388 -10.10 8.46 -10.17
CA VAL A 388 -9.57 9.81 -9.92
C VAL A 388 -8.57 10.21 -11.02
N ALA A 389 -7.66 9.31 -11.44
CA ALA A 389 -6.72 9.57 -12.52
C ALA A 389 -7.45 9.91 -13.83
N GLY A 390 -8.52 9.17 -14.15
CA GLY A 390 -9.40 9.50 -15.31
C GLY A 390 -10.04 10.88 -15.20
N LEU A 391 -10.50 11.27 -14.02
CA LEU A 391 -11.10 12.59 -13.78
C LEU A 391 -10.07 13.73 -13.84
N LEU A 392 -8.83 13.49 -13.39
CA LEU A 392 -7.72 14.46 -13.49
C LEU A 392 -7.29 14.70 -14.94
N GLY A 393 -7.27 13.63 -15.77
CA GLY A 393 -6.95 13.75 -17.20
C GLY A 393 -8.02 14.46 -18.03
N ALA A 394 -9.24 14.58 -17.51
CA ALA A 394 -10.36 15.28 -18.14
C ALA A 394 -10.50 16.76 -17.71
N ARG A 395 -9.75 17.23 -16.68
CA ARG A 395 -9.66 18.64 -16.25
C ARG A 395 -8.58 19.38 -17.02
#